data_c4f94f557013b9dee3c351682912fb97
#
_entry.id   c4f94f557013b9dee3c351682912fb97
#
_cell.length_a   1.000
_cell.length_b   1.000
_cell.length_c   1.000
_cell.angle_alpha   90.00
_cell.angle_beta   90.00
_cell.angle_gamma   90.00
#
_symmetry.space_group_name_H-M   'P 1'
#
loop_
_entity.id
_entity.type
_entity.pdbx_description
1 polymer ?
#
loop_
_entity_poly.entity_id
_entity_poly.type
_entity_poly.pdbx_seq_one_letter_code
_entity_poly.pdbx_strand_id
1 'polypeptide(L)'
;MADNKAVPEGYMVDAQGRLWPIGSIKPVDLARNELVLENMKKATAMSESLAQFKGSVMADIEAFCELSAEKYGAQLGGKKGNVTLYSFDGRYKMIRSIDDFITFDERLQAAKVLIDDCLKRWSEGSDANLRTIVNDAFQVDKAGRINTNRVLGLRRIDIQDETWQRAMEAISESVQVISSKAYVRFYERQPDGSYRQLNLNIAA
;
A
#
# COMPACT_ATOMS: atom_id res chain seq x y z
N MET A 1 25.62 13.16 7.81
CA MET A 1 25.45 13.54 9.23
C MET A 1 25.61 15.04 9.30
N ALA A 2 24.53 15.79 9.48
CA ALA A 2 24.59 17.26 9.62
C ALA A 2 25.14 17.57 11.00
N ASP A 3 26.24 18.31 11.03
CA ASP A 3 26.90 18.82 12.22
C ASP A 3 25.89 19.70 12.97
N ASN A 4 25.37 19.22 14.10
CA ASN A 4 24.41 19.93 14.93
C ASN A 4 25.15 20.99 15.76
N LYS A 5 25.72 22.01 15.09
CA LYS A 5 26.26 23.17 15.77
C LYS A 5 25.12 23.90 16.45
N ALA A 6 25.18 24.00 17.78
CA ALA A 6 24.19 24.78 18.54
C ALA A 6 24.09 26.21 17.95
N VAL A 7 22.86 26.60 17.60
CA VAL A 7 22.59 27.95 17.06
C VAL A 7 22.86 28.95 18.16
N PRO A 8 23.70 29.96 17.95
CA PRO A 8 24.00 31.00 18.96
C PRO A 8 22.72 31.74 19.35
N GLU A 9 22.64 32.20 20.57
CA GLU A 9 21.54 33.01 21.07
C GLU A 9 21.39 34.30 20.22
N GLY A 10 20.16 34.65 19.86
CA GLY A 10 19.87 35.80 19.00
C GLY A 10 20.00 35.53 17.50
N TYR A 11 20.27 34.29 17.08
CA TYR A 11 20.36 33.91 15.67
C TYR A 11 19.35 32.83 15.30
N MET A 12 19.00 32.78 14.02
CA MET A 12 18.23 31.71 13.38
C MET A 12 19.00 31.16 12.18
N VAL A 13 18.75 29.90 11.83
CA VAL A 13 19.36 29.24 10.66
C VAL A 13 18.34 29.21 9.52
N ASP A 14 18.78 29.60 8.32
CA ASP A 14 17.96 29.50 7.11
C ASP A 14 18.06 28.08 6.48
N ALA A 15 17.28 27.85 5.40
CA ALA A 15 17.23 26.58 4.69
C ALA A 15 18.58 26.15 4.06
N GLN A 16 19.54 27.09 3.94
CA GLN A 16 20.89 26.85 3.42
C GLN A 16 21.91 26.65 4.56
N GLY A 17 21.48 26.65 5.80
CA GLY A 17 22.36 26.50 6.96
C GLY A 17 23.09 27.78 7.36
N ARG A 18 22.71 28.97 6.88
CA ARG A 18 23.34 30.24 7.22
C ARG A 18 22.69 30.84 8.46
N LEU A 19 23.51 31.44 9.31
CA LEU A 19 23.07 32.14 10.53
C LEU A 19 22.61 33.56 10.20
N TRP A 20 21.42 33.93 10.69
CA TRP A 20 20.83 35.25 10.56
C TRP A 20 20.53 35.81 11.95
N PRO A 21 20.97 37.04 12.28
CA PRO A 21 20.51 37.73 13.48
C PRO A 21 18.98 37.89 13.45
N ILE A 22 18.28 37.54 14.53
CA ILE A 22 16.80 37.61 14.59
C ILE A 22 16.32 39.02 14.27
N GLY A 23 17.01 40.06 14.72
CA GLY A 23 16.66 41.44 14.46
C GLY A 23 16.78 41.87 12.98
N SER A 24 17.46 41.08 12.14
CA SER A 24 17.55 41.34 10.69
C SER A 24 16.46 40.61 9.86
N ILE A 25 15.69 39.74 10.50
CA ILE A 25 14.62 38.98 9.87
C ILE A 25 13.33 39.81 9.90
N LYS A 26 12.62 39.86 8.78
CA LYS A 26 11.35 40.59 8.70
C LYS A 26 10.33 40.01 9.68
N PRO A 27 9.55 40.86 10.39
CA PRO A 27 8.55 40.38 11.36
C PRO A 27 7.54 39.41 10.77
N VAL A 28 7.15 39.57 9.51
CA VAL A 28 6.23 38.64 8.80
C VAL A 28 6.85 37.27 8.61
N ASP A 29 8.15 37.18 8.41
CA ASP A 29 8.84 35.90 8.22
C ASP A 29 9.03 35.18 9.57
N LEU A 30 9.26 35.92 10.67
CA LEU A 30 9.23 35.37 12.03
C LEU A 30 7.85 34.83 12.39
N ALA A 31 6.79 35.61 12.16
CA ALA A 31 5.42 35.17 12.42
C ALA A 31 5.04 33.93 11.59
N ARG A 32 5.47 33.87 10.33
CA ARG A 32 5.29 32.67 9.49
C ARG A 32 6.02 31.48 10.05
N ASN A 33 7.26 31.65 10.49
CA ASN A 33 8.06 30.61 11.12
C ASN A 33 7.39 30.06 12.38
N GLU A 34 6.92 30.93 13.27
CA GLU A 34 6.19 30.53 14.48
C GLU A 34 4.92 29.75 14.14
N LEU A 35 4.11 30.23 13.18
CA LEU A 35 2.90 29.57 12.72
C LEU A 35 3.19 28.15 12.21
N VAL A 36 4.23 27.99 11.40
CA VAL A 36 4.62 26.70 10.85
C VAL A 36 5.09 25.76 11.96
N LEU A 37 5.99 26.21 12.84
CA LEU A 37 6.52 25.40 13.91
C LEU A 37 5.46 24.95 14.91
N GLU A 38 4.54 25.84 15.30
CA GLU A 38 3.44 25.52 16.20
C GLU A 38 2.52 24.42 15.60
N ASN A 39 2.13 24.60 14.33
CA ASN A 39 1.27 23.65 13.66
C ASN A 39 1.99 22.32 13.39
N MET A 40 3.29 22.35 13.06
CA MET A 40 4.09 21.12 12.93
C MET A 40 4.16 20.33 14.24
N LYS A 41 4.34 21.01 15.38
CA LYS A 41 4.32 20.35 16.70
C LYS A 41 2.98 19.65 16.96
N LYS A 42 1.84 20.32 16.66
CA LYS A 42 0.50 19.74 16.81
C LYS A 42 0.30 18.54 15.87
N ALA A 43 0.72 18.68 14.61
CA ALA A 43 0.60 17.64 13.60
C ALA A 43 1.44 16.40 13.97
N THR A 44 2.67 16.59 14.47
CA THR A 44 3.53 15.49 14.92
C THR A 44 2.87 14.71 16.07
N ALA A 45 2.38 15.41 17.11
CA ALA A 45 1.70 14.77 18.23
C ALA A 45 0.45 13.98 17.79
N MET A 46 -0.33 14.53 16.85
CA MET A 46 -1.49 13.82 16.29
C MET A 46 -1.08 12.60 15.48
N SER A 47 -0.03 12.69 14.67
CA SER A 47 0.51 11.57 13.91
C SER A 47 0.99 10.43 14.81
N GLU A 48 1.69 10.75 15.89
CA GLU A 48 2.12 9.78 16.90
C GLU A 48 0.92 9.10 17.59
N SER A 49 -0.09 9.89 17.96
CA SER A 49 -1.31 9.36 18.56
C SER A 49 -2.06 8.41 17.61
N LEU A 50 -2.15 8.74 16.32
CA LEU A 50 -2.75 7.86 15.31
C LEU A 50 -1.95 6.57 15.11
N ALA A 51 -0.62 6.65 15.15
CA ALA A 51 0.24 5.48 15.03
C ALA A 51 0.06 4.53 16.24
N GLN A 52 0.02 5.08 17.46
CA GLN A 52 -0.24 4.32 18.68
C GLN A 52 -1.64 3.69 18.65
N PHE A 53 -2.66 4.46 18.28
CA PHE A 53 -4.04 3.96 18.14
C PHE A 53 -4.11 2.81 17.13
N LYS A 54 -3.49 2.96 15.96
CA LYS A 54 -3.42 1.88 14.97
C LYS A 54 -2.76 0.63 15.54
N GLY A 55 -1.65 0.78 16.26
CA GLY A 55 -0.93 -0.34 16.89
C GLY A 55 -1.79 -1.09 17.90
N SER A 56 -2.47 -0.37 18.78
CA SER A 56 -3.39 -0.92 19.77
C SER A 56 -4.54 -1.69 19.11
N VAL A 57 -5.23 -1.07 18.14
CA VAL A 57 -6.36 -1.73 17.44
C VAL A 57 -5.90 -2.99 16.69
N MET A 58 -4.71 -3.00 16.10
CA MET A 58 -4.17 -4.19 15.43
C MET A 58 -3.93 -5.34 16.42
N ALA A 59 -3.40 -5.03 17.61
CA ALA A 59 -3.19 -6.01 18.67
C ALA A 59 -4.53 -6.56 19.21
N ASP A 60 -5.52 -5.70 19.43
CA ASP A 60 -6.86 -6.09 19.90
C ASP A 60 -7.55 -7.03 18.90
N ILE A 61 -7.47 -6.72 17.59
CA ILE A 61 -8.02 -7.59 16.53
C ILE A 61 -7.31 -8.95 16.52
N GLU A 62 -6.00 -8.97 16.68
CA GLU A 62 -5.22 -10.21 16.72
C GLU A 62 -5.61 -11.07 17.91
N ALA A 63 -5.64 -10.50 19.11
CA ALA A 63 -6.07 -11.19 20.34
C ALA A 63 -7.49 -11.74 20.23
N PHE A 64 -8.42 -10.97 19.64
CA PHE A 64 -9.78 -11.43 19.42
C PHE A 64 -9.85 -12.60 18.42
N CYS A 65 -9.06 -12.57 17.35
CA CYS A 65 -9.00 -13.67 16.38
C CYS A 65 -8.46 -14.95 17.03
N GLU A 66 -7.41 -14.86 17.86
CA GLU A 66 -6.86 -15.98 18.61
C GLU A 66 -7.91 -16.57 19.58
N LEU A 67 -8.57 -15.73 20.37
CA LEU A 67 -9.64 -16.15 21.27
C LEU A 67 -10.78 -16.87 20.52
N SER A 68 -11.17 -16.34 19.36
CA SER A 68 -12.21 -16.95 18.52
C SER A 68 -11.79 -18.30 17.96
N ALA A 69 -10.52 -18.47 17.60
CA ALA A 69 -9.99 -19.73 17.09
C ALA A 69 -9.89 -20.80 18.19
N GLU A 70 -9.45 -20.44 19.39
CA GLU A 70 -9.38 -21.31 20.55
C GLU A 70 -10.73 -21.95 20.88
N LYS A 71 -11.83 -21.21 20.74
CA LYS A 71 -13.19 -21.73 20.94
C LYS A 71 -13.49 -22.95 20.06
N TYR A 72 -12.86 -23.06 18.90
CA TYR A 72 -13.04 -24.16 17.95
C TYR A 72 -11.85 -25.15 17.96
N GLY A 73 -10.92 -25.01 18.90
CA GLY A 73 -9.71 -25.84 18.98
C GLY A 73 -8.77 -25.65 17.79
N ALA A 74 -8.87 -24.51 17.07
CA ALA A 74 -8.06 -24.21 15.91
C ALA A 74 -6.86 -23.33 16.27
N GLN A 75 -5.70 -23.62 15.68
CA GLN A 75 -4.56 -22.70 15.71
C GLN A 75 -4.52 -21.92 14.41
N LEU A 76 -4.50 -20.58 14.52
CA LEU A 76 -4.39 -19.71 13.35
C LEU A 76 -2.95 -19.78 12.81
N GLY A 77 -2.80 -20.24 11.57
CA GLY A 77 -1.51 -20.38 10.87
C GLY A 77 -0.96 -19.07 10.34
N GLY A 78 -0.75 -18.06 11.22
CA GLY A 78 -0.09 -16.78 10.87
C GLY A 78 -0.96 -15.55 11.01
N LYS A 79 -0.28 -14.39 11.06
CA LYS A 79 -0.88 -13.06 11.33
C LYS A 79 -1.50 -12.38 10.09
N LYS A 80 -1.41 -13.00 8.91
CA LYS A 80 -1.90 -12.46 7.64
C LYS A 80 -3.36 -12.87 7.42
N GLY A 81 -4.19 -11.88 7.13
CA GLY A 81 -5.57 -12.08 6.73
C GLY A 81 -6.41 -10.82 6.88
N ASN A 82 -7.38 -10.66 6.00
CA ASN A 82 -8.38 -9.64 6.10
C ASN A 82 -9.44 -10.08 7.12
N VAL A 83 -9.78 -9.20 8.06
CA VAL A 83 -10.76 -9.47 9.12
C VAL A 83 -11.79 -8.36 9.12
N THR A 84 -13.07 -8.74 9.17
CA THR A 84 -14.18 -7.80 9.36
C THR A 84 -14.91 -8.16 10.66
N LEU A 85 -14.98 -7.19 11.55
CA LEU A 85 -15.67 -7.33 12.83
C LEU A 85 -16.84 -6.34 12.88
N TYR A 86 -17.97 -6.79 13.42
CA TYR A 86 -19.16 -5.98 13.62
C TYR A 86 -19.48 -5.87 15.11
N SER A 87 -20.04 -4.72 15.53
CA SER A 87 -20.73 -4.65 16.82
C SER A 87 -21.95 -5.55 16.80
N PHE A 88 -22.39 -6.00 17.98
CA PHE A 88 -23.52 -6.92 18.10
C PHE A 88 -24.83 -6.39 17.47
N ASP A 89 -25.05 -5.08 17.57
CA ASP A 89 -26.20 -4.38 16.96
C ASP A 89 -26.00 -4.05 15.46
N GLY A 90 -24.84 -4.39 14.88
CA GLY A 90 -24.48 -4.10 13.50
C GLY A 90 -24.30 -2.60 13.19
N ARG A 91 -24.26 -1.73 14.22
CA ARG A 91 -24.11 -0.29 14.03
C ARG A 91 -22.70 0.08 13.57
N TYR A 92 -21.70 -0.61 14.10
CA TYR A 92 -20.30 -0.33 13.78
C TYR A 92 -19.64 -1.52 13.13
N LYS A 93 -18.69 -1.22 12.24
CA LYS A 93 -17.87 -2.21 11.57
C LYS A 93 -16.43 -1.73 11.54
N MET A 94 -15.48 -2.61 11.83
CA MET A 94 -14.06 -2.36 11.57
C MET A 94 -13.49 -3.45 10.67
N ILE A 95 -12.57 -3.03 9.81
CA ILE A 95 -11.92 -3.90 8.83
C ILE A 95 -10.42 -3.78 9.00
N ARG A 96 -9.73 -4.90 9.26
CA ARG A 96 -8.30 -5.04 9.07
C ARG A 96 -8.05 -5.58 7.67
N SER A 97 -7.23 -4.87 6.88
CA SER A 97 -6.76 -5.33 5.57
C SER A 97 -5.24 -5.37 5.58
N ILE A 98 -4.67 -6.41 4.98
CA ILE A 98 -3.24 -6.52 4.74
C ILE A 98 -3.05 -6.60 3.23
N ASP A 99 -2.43 -5.57 2.65
CA ASP A 99 -2.17 -5.47 1.22
C ASP A 99 -0.69 -5.76 0.99
N ASP A 100 -0.40 -6.82 0.23
CA ASP A 100 0.95 -7.15 -0.19
C ASP A 100 1.32 -6.35 -1.45
N PHE A 101 2.47 -5.67 -1.39
CA PHE A 101 3.08 -5.05 -2.55
C PHE A 101 3.96 -6.10 -3.24
N ILE A 102 3.53 -6.52 -4.40
CA ILE A 102 4.21 -7.53 -5.19
C ILE A 102 4.94 -6.91 -6.38
N THR A 103 6.06 -7.53 -6.75
CA THR A 103 6.78 -7.31 -8.00
C THR A 103 7.07 -8.65 -8.64
N PHE A 104 7.72 -8.64 -9.79
CA PHE A 104 8.20 -9.83 -10.45
C PHE A 104 9.73 -9.80 -10.52
N ASP A 105 10.35 -10.98 -10.48
CA ASP A 105 11.76 -11.15 -10.76
C ASP A 105 12.03 -11.41 -12.26
N GLU A 106 13.27 -11.81 -12.61
CA GLU A 106 13.71 -12.04 -13.98
C GLU A 106 12.94 -13.14 -14.71
N ARG A 107 12.31 -14.06 -13.98
CA ARG A 107 11.50 -15.15 -14.57
C ARG A 107 10.30 -14.63 -15.35
N LEU A 108 9.82 -13.41 -15.05
CA LEU A 108 8.79 -12.76 -15.86
C LEU A 108 9.25 -12.54 -17.30
N GLN A 109 10.55 -12.27 -17.55
CA GLN A 109 11.07 -12.12 -18.90
C GLN A 109 11.04 -13.46 -19.66
N ALA A 110 11.38 -14.57 -18.98
CA ALA A 110 11.24 -15.90 -19.56
C ALA A 110 9.79 -16.23 -19.91
N ALA A 111 8.86 -15.89 -19.02
CA ALA A 111 7.42 -16.05 -19.28
C ALA A 111 7.00 -15.26 -20.53
N LYS A 112 7.45 -14.02 -20.67
CA LYS A 112 7.13 -13.19 -21.83
C LYS A 112 7.63 -13.81 -23.15
N VAL A 113 8.85 -14.35 -23.17
CA VAL A 113 9.41 -15.03 -24.36
C VAL A 113 8.55 -16.24 -24.74
N LEU A 114 8.16 -17.07 -23.79
CA LEU A 114 7.30 -18.24 -24.04
C LEU A 114 5.92 -17.82 -24.58
N ILE A 115 5.34 -16.73 -24.06
CA ILE A 115 4.06 -16.20 -24.56
C ILE A 115 4.23 -15.68 -25.99
N ASP A 116 5.29 -14.91 -26.26
CA ASP A 116 5.57 -14.38 -27.61
C ASP A 116 5.74 -15.53 -28.63
N ASP A 117 6.36 -16.65 -28.23
CA ASP A 117 6.48 -17.85 -29.07
C ASP A 117 5.14 -18.54 -29.30
N CYS A 118 4.25 -18.61 -28.31
CA CYS A 118 2.88 -19.08 -28.51
C CYS A 118 2.15 -18.20 -29.51
N LEU A 119 2.19 -16.87 -29.33
CA LEU A 119 1.53 -15.91 -30.22
C LEU A 119 2.05 -16.00 -31.66
N LYS A 120 3.35 -16.25 -31.87
CA LYS A 120 3.93 -16.46 -33.20
C LYS A 120 3.42 -17.76 -33.85
N ARG A 121 3.40 -18.88 -33.10
CA ARG A 121 2.90 -20.17 -33.60
C ARG A 121 1.43 -20.13 -33.97
N TRP A 122 0.63 -19.37 -33.22
CA TRP A 122 -0.80 -19.23 -33.45
C TRP A 122 -1.13 -18.18 -34.52
N SER A 123 -0.13 -17.43 -35.08
CA SER A 123 -0.34 -16.27 -35.96
C SER A 123 -0.96 -16.59 -37.31
N GLU A 124 -1.02 -17.84 -37.76
CA GLU A 124 -1.71 -18.25 -38.98
C GLU A 124 -3.23 -18.43 -38.78
N GLY A 125 -3.81 -18.02 -37.67
CA GLY A 125 -5.23 -18.07 -37.34
C GLY A 125 -5.60 -17.48 -36.01
N SER A 126 -4.66 -16.82 -35.33
CA SER A 126 -4.85 -16.35 -33.96
C SER A 126 -5.62 -15.03 -33.87
N ASP A 127 -6.49 -15.00 -32.90
CA ASP A 127 -7.29 -13.85 -32.52
C ASP A 127 -6.41 -12.64 -32.20
N ALA A 128 -6.52 -11.58 -33.01
CA ALA A 128 -5.84 -10.30 -32.76
C ALA A 128 -6.14 -9.73 -31.38
N ASN A 129 -7.26 -10.13 -30.77
CA ASN A 129 -7.67 -9.73 -29.42
C ASN A 129 -6.74 -10.31 -28.36
N LEU A 130 -6.33 -11.59 -28.47
CA LEU A 130 -5.40 -12.21 -27.52
C LEU A 130 -4.03 -11.50 -27.52
N ARG A 131 -3.53 -11.15 -28.69
CA ARG A 131 -2.29 -10.35 -28.84
C ARG A 131 -2.39 -9.00 -28.16
N THR A 132 -3.55 -8.34 -28.32
CA THR A 132 -3.81 -7.04 -27.67
C THR A 132 -3.84 -7.18 -26.16
N ILE A 133 -4.50 -8.22 -25.60
CA ILE A 133 -4.56 -8.48 -24.15
C ILE A 133 -3.17 -8.74 -23.58
N VAL A 134 -2.35 -9.55 -24.25
CA VAL A 134 -0.99 -9.85 -23.82
C VAL A 134 -0.13 -8.58 -23.82
N ASN A 135 -0.14 -7.83 -24.93
CA ASN A 135 0.61 -6.59 -25.04
C ASN A 135 0.21 -5.57 -23.97
N ASP A 136 -1.08 -5.44 -23.68
CA ASP A 136 -1.58 -4.57 -22.62
C ASP A 136 -1.10 -5.02 -21.22
N ALA A 137 -1.06 -6.33 -20.98
CA ALA A 137 -0.60 -6.88 -19.69
C ALA A 137 0.89 -6.55 -19.41
N PHE A 138 1.73 -6.54 -20.44
CA PHE A 138 3.16 -6.25 -20.34
C PHE A 138 3.52 -4.77 -20.58
N GLN A 139 2.52 -3.90 -20.78
CA GLN A 139 2.79 -2.46 -20.84
C GLN A 139 3.34 -1.94 -19.51
N VAL A 140 4.36 -1.09 -19.63
CA VAL A 140 4.94 -0.37 -18.48
C VAL A 140 4.31 1.02 -18.34
N ASP A 141 4.20 1.50 -17.12
CA ASP A 141 3.79 2.88 -16.83
C ASP A 141 4.91 3.88 -17.17
N LYS A 142 4.66 5.19 -16.99
CA LYS A 142 5.65 6.25 -17.22
C LYS A 142 6.92 6.11 -16.37
N ALA A 143 6.86 5.34 -15.28
CA ALA A 143 7.99 5.05 -14.39
C ALA A 143 8.67 3.70 -14.71
N GLY A 144 8.30 3.04 -15.82
CA GLY A 144 8.87 1.76 -16.25
C GLY A 144 8.36 0.55 -15.46
N ARG A 145 7.25 0.69 -14.70
CA ARG A 145 6.72 -0.39 -13.87
C ARG A 145 5.60 -1.15 -14.58
N ILE A 146 5.64 -2.47 -14.50
CA ILE A 146 4.60 -3.37 -15.02
C ILE A 146 3.41 -3.39 -14.06
N ASN A 147 2.19 -3.45 -14.60
CA ASN A 147 0.99 -3.64 -13.81
C ASN A 147 0.85 -5.12 -13.42
N THR A 148 1.16 -5.44 -12.16
CA THR A 148 1.15 -6.81 -11.62
C THR A 148 -0.20 -7.50 -11.78
N ASN A 149 -1.32 -6.77 -11.60
CA ASN A 149 -2.66 -7.35 -11.72
C ASN A 149 -2.99 -7.76 -13.16
N ARG A 150 -2.53 -7.00 -14.16
CA ARG A 150 -2.74 -7.34 -15.58
C ARG A 150 -1.97 -8.59 -15.96
N VAL A 151 -0.69 -8.69 -15.57
CA VAL A 151 0.14 -9.89 -15.82
C VAL A 151 -0.46 -11.11 -15.14
N LEU A 152 -0.83 -11.01 -13.86
CA LEU A 152 -1.48 -12.10 -13.14
C LEU A 152 -2.86 -12.47 -13.74
N GLY A 153 -3.52 -11.52 -14.39
CA GLY A 153 -4.78 -11.74 -15.13
C GLY A 153 -4.64 -12.75 -16.27
N LEU A 154 -3.47 -12.82 -16.93
CA LEU A 154 -3.21 -13.78 -18.00
C LEU A 154 -3.38 -15.25 -17.56
N ARG A 155 -3.10 -15.55 -16.29
CA ARG A 155 -3.25 -16.89 -15.70
C ARG A 155 -4.71 -17.39 -15.65
N ARG A 156 -5.68 -16.48 -15.83
CA ARG A 156 -7.11 -16.84 -15.86
C ARG A 156 -7.58 -17.26 -17.24
N ILE A 157 -6.73 -17.10 -18.25
CA ILE A 157 -7.03 -17.49 -19.63
C ILE A 157 -6.74 -18.98 -19.77
N ASP A 158 -7.78 -19.78 -19.99
CA ASP A 158 -7.66 -21.23 -20.13
C ASP A 158 -7.25 -21.58 -21.57
N ILE A 159 -5.94 -21.75 -21.77
CA ILE A 159 -5.36 -22.18 -23.05
C ILE A 159 -4.62 -23.49 -22.83
N GLN A 160 -5.02 -24.53 -23.57
CA GLN A 160 -4.50 -25.89 -23.50
C GLN A 160 -3.27 -26.07 -24.43
N ASP A 161 -2.27 -25.19 -24.25
CA ASP A 161 -0.95 -25.25 -24.94
C ASP A 161 0.15 -25.41 -23.89
N GLU A 162 1.00 -26.39 -24.05
CA GLU A 162 2.06 -26.72 -23.06
C GLU A 162 3.02 -25.53 -22.84
N THR A 163 3.37 -24.80 -23.91
CA THR A 163 4.26 -23.62 -23.79
C THR A 163 3.57 -22.49 -23.04
N TRP A 164 2.26 -22.31 -23.29
CA TRP A 164 1.45 -21.33 -22.53
C TRP A 164 1.38 -21.70 -21.05
N GLN A 165 1.14 -22.95 -20.72
CA GLN A 165 1.08 -23.42 -19.31
C GLN A 165 2.42 -23.18 -18.61
N ARG A 166 3.55 -23.48 -19.25
CA ARG A 166 4.89 -23.18 -18.71
C ARG A 166 5.12 -21.69 -18.51
N ALA A 167 4.61 -20.84 -19.40
CA ALA A 167 4.67 -19.39 -19.24
C ALA A 167 3.85 -18.94 -18.01
N MET A 168 2.66 -19.49 -17.80
CA MET A 168 1.81 -19.19 -16.64
C MET A 168 2.45 -19.66 -15.32
N GLU A 169 3.15 -20.79 -15.34
CA GLU A 169 3.95 -21.26 -14.22
C GLU A 169 5.10 -20.29 -13.91
N ALA A 170 5.86 -19.87 -14.92
CA ALA A 170 6.93 -18.90 -14.76
C ALA A 170 6.44 -17.55 -14.21
N ILE A 171 5.26 -17.06 -14.66
CA ILE A 171 4.62 -15.87 -14.05
C ILE A 171 4.34 -16.13 -12.56
N SER A 172 3.82 -17.30 -12.21
CA SER A 172 3.48 -17.64 -10.81
C SER A 172 4.69 -17.63 -9.91
N GLU A 173 5.78 -18.24 -10.36
CA GLU A 173 7.04 -18.34 -9.63
C GLU A 173 7.81 -17.04 -9.56
N SER A 174 7.60 -16.11 -10.52
CA SER A 174 8.28 -14.82 -10.55
C SER A 174 7.74 -13.82 -9.53
N VAL A 175 6.61 -14.11 -8.86
CA VAL A 175 5.98 -13.20 -7.90
C VAL A 175 6.84 -13.06 -6.64
N GLN A 176 7.23 -11.82 -6.33
CA GLN A 176 7.98 -11.46 -5.14
C GLN A 176 7.18 -10.47 -4.28
N VAL A 177 7.01 -10.78 -2.99
CA VAL A 177 6.41 -9.84 -2.03
C VAL A 177 7.51 -8.93 -1.48
N ILE A 178 7.53 -7.66 -1.90
CA ILE A 178 8.53 -6.68 -1.46
C ILE A 178 8.19 -6.07 -0.10
N SER A 179 6.91 -5.88 0.18
CA SER A 179 6.44 -5.33 1.45
C SER A 179 4.96 -5.63 1.65
N SER A 180 4.50 -5.54 2.90
CA SER A 180 3.09 -5.63 3.24
C SER A 180 2.68 -4.39 4.03
N LYS A 181 1.50 -3.82 3.76
CA LYS A 181 0.93 -2.74 4.54
C LYS A 181 -0.37 -3.17 5.19
N ALA A 182 -0.46 -2.95 6.49
CA ALA A 182 -1.67 -3.19 7.24
C ALA A 182 -2.48 -1.89 7.37
N TYR A 183 -3.78 -2.00 7.15
CA TYR A 183 -4.75 -0.92 7.27
C TYR A 183 -5.84 -1.32 8.25
N VAL A 184 -6.35 -0.34 9.01
CA VAL A 184 -7.59 -0.48 9.77
C VAL A 184 -8.54 0.61 9.32
N ARG A 185 -9.79 0.23 9.05
CA ARG A 185 -10.86 1.15 8.65
C ARG A 185 -12.05 0.93 9.55
N PHE A 186 -12.69 2.03 9.96
CA PHE A 186 -13.85 2.05 10.84
C PHE A 186 -15.05 2.58 10.06
N TYR A 187 -16.22 2.02 10.34
CA TYR A 187 -17.45 2.38 9.63
C TYR A 187 -18.62 2.47 10.59
N GLU A 188 -19.54 3.37 10.30
CA GLU A 188 -20.84 3.52 10.98
C GLU A 188 -21.97 3.28 9.99
N ARG A 189 -22.94 2.47 10.40
CA ARG A 189 -24.13 2.16 9.61
C ARG A 189 -25.04 3.39 9.52
N GLN A 190 -25.48 3.68 8.31
CA GLN A 190 -26.40 4.77 7.99
C GLN A 190 -27.86 4.26 8.06
N PRO A 191 -28.85 5.18 8.11
CA PRO A 191 -30.28 4.80 8.13
C PRO A 191 -30.72 4.00 6.91
N ASP A 192 -30.07 4.17 5.77
CA ASP A 192 -30.30 3.41 4.52
C ASP A 192 -29.69 2.01 4.53
N GLY A 193 -28.99 1.63 5.62
CA GLY A 193 -28.31 0.36 5.76
C GLY A 193 -26.88 0.32 5.19
N SER A 194 -26.43 1.34 4.48
CA SER A 194 -25.06 1.48 4.00
C SER A 194 -24.08 1.75 5.15
N TYR A 195 -22.78 1.56 4.91
CA TYR A 195 -21.73 1.88 5.88
C TYR A 195 -20.87 3.03 5.40
N ARG A 196 -20.87 4.12 6.17
CA ARG A 196 -20.00 5.28 5.96
C ARG A 196 -18.69 5.09 6.71
N GLN A 197 -17.58 5.25 6.02
CA GLN A 197 -16.25 5.19 6.64
C GLN A 197 -16.03 6.41 7.54
N LEU A 198 -15.53 6.19 8.77
CA LEU A 198 -14.97 7.23 9.62
C LEU A 198 -13.63 7.65 9.03
N ASN A 199 -13.56 8.87 8.55
CA ASN A 199 -12.36 9.38 7.92
C ASN A 199 -11.34 9.85 8.97
N LEU A 200 -10.16 9.24 8.97
CA LEU A 200 -9.01 9.63 9.80
C LEU A 200 -7.93 10.34 8.98
N ASN A 201 -8.23 10.70 7.72
CA ASN A 201 -7.33 11.41 6.84
C ASN A 201 -7.69 12.90 6.80
N ILE A 202 -6.73 13.77 7.06
CA ILE A 202 -6.90 15.23 7.04
C ILE A 202 -7.15 15.76 5.62
N ALA A 203 -6.73 15.01 4.59
CA ALA A 203 -6.86 15.40 3.18
C ALA A 203 -8.26 15.16 2.58
N ALA A 204 -9.25 14.90 3.42
CA ALA A 204 -10.64 14.63 2.96
C ALA A 204 -11.52 15.86 3.04
#